data_91a22dc62486aec481ffc8774cf5a548
#
_entry.id   91a22dc62486aec481ffc8774cf5a548
#
_cell.length_a   1.000
_cell.length_b   1.000
_cell.length_c   1.000
_cell.angle_alpha   90.00
_cell.angle_beta   90.00
_cell.angle_gamma   90.00
#
_symmetry.space_group_name_H-M   'P 1'
#
loop_
_entity.id
_entity.type
_entity.pdbx_description
1 polymer ?
#
loop_
_entity_poly.entity_id
_entity_poly.type
_entity_poly.pdbx_seq_one_letter_code
_entity_poly.pdbx_strand_id
1 'polypeptide(L)'
;PFVFNFATISTDTSMISPNAAVNARGSVFFMDEGGFFVYNGSVQPLPCSVKDYVFSNLNVSQAFKVFAAENSAHSEVTWYYPIGSGNTEISNYVTYNYEENLWSIGTLDRGAWFDSGLGNFPLATSIITDTNANYMYEHEKGHDADGEALTAFVESGDLEMGDGNSFMFMHRIIPDFSFKGTDPSVSMTVKGR
;
A
#
# COMPACT_ATOMS: atom_id res chain seq x y z
N PRO A 1 12.94 14.47 39.01
CA PRO A 1 12.52 15.19 37.81
C PRO A 1 12.81 14.33 36.61
N PHE A 2 11.81 14.21 35.73
CA PHE A 2 12.03 13.54 34.42
C PHE A 2 12.76 14.53 33.52
N VAL A 3 13.91 14.13 33.00
CA VAL A 3 14.66 14.91 32.01
C VAL A 3 14.29 14.36 30.64
N PHE A 4 13.57 15.17 29.86
CA PHE A 4 13.33 14.85 28.47
C PHE A 4 14.53 15.31 27.64
N ASN A 5 15.03 14.43 26.79
CA ASN A 5 16.06 14.76 25.82
C ASN A 5 15.44 14.71 24.40
N PHE A 6 15.60 15.80 23.66
CA PHE A 6 15.21 15.88 22.26
C PHE A 6 16.49 15.91 21.42
N ALA A 7 16.64 14.93 20.57
CA ALA A 7 17.76 14.86 19.64
C ALA A 7 17.26 14.84 18.20
N THR A 8 17.90 15.60 17.34
CA THR A 8 17.67 15.54 15.90
C THR A 8 18.31 14.26 15.37
N ILE A 9 17.50 13.40 14.74
CA ILE A 9 17.94 12.12 14.18
C ILE A 9 18.49 12.30 12.76
N SER A 10 17.87 13.19 11.98
CA SER A 10 18.28 13.52 10.61
C SER A 10 17.93 14.97 10.30
N THR A 11 18.74 15.61 9.46
CA THR A 11 18.47 16.94 8.90
C THR A 11 18.04 16.90 7.45
N ASP A 12 18.23 15.75 6.79
CA ASP A 12 18.06 15.60 5.34
C ASP A 12 16.73 14.92 4.97
N THR A 13 16.00 14.48 5.97
CA THR A 13 14.69 13.82 5.80
C THR A 13 13.67 14.40 6.77
N SER A 14 12.42 14.50 6.31
CA SER A 14 11.29 14.89 7.13
C SER A 14 10.13 13.94 6.90
N MET A 15 9.11 13.99 7.73
CA MET A 15 7.88 13.25 7.47
C MET A 15 6.92 14.10 6.65
N ILE A 16 6.31 13.52 5.63
CA ILE A 16 5.32 14.20 4.77
C ILE A 16 4.08 14.64 5.56
N SER A 17 3.76 13.92 6.64
CA SER A 17 2.70 14.26 7.59
C SER A 17 3.05 13.75 8.99
N PRO A 18 2.42 14.26 10.06
CA PRO A 18 2.64 13.77 11.41
C PRO A 18 2.31 12.29 11.62
N ASN A 19 1.43 11.73 10.79
CA ASN A 19 0.96 10.35 10.89
C ASN A 19 1.61 9.43 9.84
N ALA A 20 2.56 9.91 9.05
CA ALA A 20 3.21 9.13 7.99
C ALA A 20 4.30 8.16 8.48
N ALA A 21 4.36 7.90 9.79
CA ALA A 21 5.30 6.97 10.40
C ALA A 21 4.59 5.91 11.24
N VAL A 22 5.12 4.69 11.19
CA VAL A 22 4.63 3.57 12.00
C VAL A 22 5.81 2.72 12.49
N ASN A 23 5.67 2.19 13.70
CA ASN A 23 6.64 1.25 14.26
C ASN A 23 6.21 -0.17 13.89
N ALA A 24 7.09 -0.91 13.23
CA ALA A 24 6.94 -2.32 12.93
C ALA A 24 8.22 -3.06 13.29
N ARG A 25 8.11 -4.12 14.08
CA ARG A 25 9.25 -4.96 14.55
C ARG A 25 10.44 -4.18 15.12
N GLY A 26 10.17 -3.09 15.85
CA GLY A 26 11.21 -2.28 16.49
C GLY A 26 11.94 -1.33 15.57
N SER A 27 11.53 -1.22 14.31
CA SER A 27 11.96 -0.21 13.36
C SER A 27 10.82 0.75 13.06
N VAL A 28 11.15 2.02 12.79
CA VAL A 28 10.15 3.01 12.39
C VAL A 28 10.24 3.21 10.89
N PHE A 29 9.17 2.91 10.19
CA PHE A 29 9.02 3.16 8.76
C PHE A 29 8.28 4.47 8.55
N PHE A 30 8.74 5.30 7.64
CA PHE A 30 8.10 6.59 7.38
C PHE A 30 8.20 7.03 5.92
N MET A 31 7.27 7.89 5.52
CA MET A 31 7.21 8.51 4.20
C MET A 31 7.60 9.97 4.30
N ASP A 32 8.53 10.39 3.46
CA ASP A 32 8.96 11.77 3.23
C ASP A 32 8.33 12.30 1.93
N GLU A 33 8.56 13.56 1.61
CA GLU A 33 8.08 14.20 0.36
C GLU A 33 8.63 13.56 -0.92
N GLY A 34 9.72 12.83 -0.84
CA GLY A 34 10.39 12.26 -2.00
C GLY A 34 10.76 10.78 -1.86
N GLY A 35 10.33 10.07 -0.83
CA GLY A 35 10.69 8.67 -0.67
C GLY A 35 10.20 8.02 0.61
N PHE A 36 10.61 6.78 0.78
CA PHE A 36 10.34 5.98 1.95
C PHE A 36 11.63 5.72 2.71
N PHE A 37 11.56 5.67 4.01
CA PHE A 37 12.69 5.53 4.89
C PHE A 37 12.41 4.59 6.05
N VAL A 38 13.47 4.03 6.61
CA VAL A 38 13.42 3.24 7.83
C VAL A 38 14.42 3.77 8.84
N TYR A 39 14.01 3.81 10.09
CA TYR A 39 14.85 4.13 11.23
C TYR A 39 14.97 2.92 12.17
N ASN A 40 16.19 2.45 12.34
CA ASN A 40 16.54 1.35 13.26
C ASN A 40 17.81 1.68 14.07
N GLY A 41 17.94 2.94 14.50
CA GLY A 41 19.13 3.50 15.11
C GLY A 41 19.84 4.51 14.19
N SER A 42 19.64 4.41 12.89
CA SER A 42 20.01 5.42 11.88
C SER A 42 18.92 5.49 10.81
N VAL A 43 18.79 6.65 10.17
CA VAL A 43 17.85 6.82 9.04
C VAL A 43 18.48 6.26 7.79
N GLN A 44 17.76 5.38 7.12
CA GLN A 44 18.19 4.75 5.87
C GLN A 44 17.08 4.86 4.81
N PRO A 45 17.42 5.12 3.54
CA PRO A 45 16.44 5.08 2.48
C PRO A 45 15.92 3.65 2.28
N LEU A 46 14.62 3.53 2.05
CA LEU A 46 13.95 2.28 1.73
C LEU A 46 13.68 2.27 0.21
N PRO A 47 14.42 1.47 -0.57
CA PRO A 47 14.23 1.40 -2.01
C PRO A 47 12.81 0.96 -2.35
N CYS A 48 12.12 1.70 -3.22
CA CYS A 48 10.74 1.43 -3.58
C CYS A 48 10.61 1.32 -5.11
N SER A 49 10.16 0.16 -5.59
CA SER A 49 9.99 -0.11 -7.02
C SER A 49 8.83 0.67 -7.66
N VAL A 50 7.86 1.10 -6.84
CA VAL A 50 6.68 1.86 -7.27
C VAL A 50 6.74 3.33 -6.88
N LYS A 51 7.92 3.82 -6.49
CA LYS A 51 8.13 5.19 -6.01
C LYS A 51 7.60 6.24 -6.98
N ASP A 52 8.00 6.16 -8.23
CA ASP A 52 7.62 7.15 -9.24
C ASP A 52 6.11 7.21 -9.46
N TYR A 53 5.44 6.06 -9.43
CA TYR A 53 3.99 5.99 -9.50
C TYR A 53 3.33 6.71 -8.33
N VAL A 54 3.77 6.44 -7.10
CA VAL A 54 3.19 7.02 -5.89
C VAL A 54 3.35 8.54 -5.89
N PHE A 55 4.58 9.04 -6.06
CA PHE A 55 4.88 10.47 -5.93
C PHE A 55 4.42 11.31 -7.13
N SER A 56 4.31 10.73 -8.34
CA SER A 56 3.73 11.41 -9.50
C SER A 56 2.23 11.60 -9.37
N ASN A 57 1.55 10.74 -8.63
CA ASN A 57 0.09 10.78 -8.47
C ASN A 57 -0.37 11.41 -7.16
N LEU A 58 0.53 11.56 -6.19
CA LEU A 58 0.22 12.13 -4.87
C LEU A 58 -0.37 13.54 -4.98
N ASN A 59 -1.50 13.76 -4.29
CA ASN A 59 -2.02 15.11 -4.11
C ASN A 59 -1.23 15.85 -3.01
N VAL A 60 -0.21 16.58 -3.42
CA VAL A 60 0.70 17.29 -2.49
C VAL A 60 -0.06 18.30 -1.62
N SER A 61 -1.14 18.92 -2.14
CA SER A 61 -1.94 19.89 -1.37
C SER A 61 -2.67 19.24 -0.19
N GLN A 62 -2.87 17.92 -0.23
CA GLN A 62 -3.52 17.12 0.79
C GLN A 62 -2.56 16.15 1.49
N ALA A 63 -1.26 16.31 1.31
CA ALA A 63 -0.24 15.41 1.85
C ALA A 63 -0.27 15.28 3.38
N PHE A 64 -0.78 16.29 4.09
CA PHE A 64 -0.96 16.26 5.54
C PHE A 64 -1.93 15.17 6.03
N LYS A 65 -2.73 14.59 5.12
CA LYS A 65 -3.66 13.47 5.41
C LYS A 65 -3.00 12.11 5.32
N VAL A 66 -1.81 12.01 4.75
CA VAL A 66 -1.08 10.74 4.64
C VAL A 66 -0.90 10.14 6.03
N PHE A 67 -1.21 8.87 6.17
CA PHE A 67 -0.91 8.13 7.38
C PHE A 67 -0.34 6.75 7.08
N ALA A 68 0.44 6.23 8.01
CA ALA A 68 1.03 4.91 7.95
C ALA A 68 0.36 3.97 8.95
N ALA A 69 0.28 2.71 8.59
CA ALA A 69 -0.28 1.66 9.45
C ALA A 69 0.50 0.36 9.28
N GLU A 70 0.57 -0.43 10.33
CA GLU A 70 1.08 -1.80 10.29
C GLU A 70 -0.08 -2.79 10.13
N ASN A 71 0.15 -3.82 9.33
CA ASN A 71 -0.60 -5.08 9.33
C ASN A 71 0.35 -6.19 9.77
N SER A 72 0.42 -6.43 11.06
CA SER A 72 1.39 -7.35 11.66
C SER A 72 1.18 -8.81 11.23
N ALA A 73 -0.06 -9.19 10.91
CA ALA A 73 -0.40 -10.53 10.46
C ALA A 73 0.24 -10.89 9.10
N HIS A 74 0.48 -9.88 8.26
CA HIS A 74 1.06 -10.03 6.93
C HIS A 74 2.47 -9.46 6.81
N SER A 75 3.07 -8.97 7.90
CA SER A 75 4.39 -8.34 7.90
C SER A 75 4.47 -7.12 6.96
N GLU A 76 3.46 -6.28 7.02
CA GLU A 76 3.28 -5.15 6.09
C GLU A 76 3.21 -3.82 6.80
N VAL A 77 3.77 -2.82 6.14
CA VAL A 77 3.57 -1.39 6.44
C VAL A 77 2.89 -0.74 5.25
N THR A 78 1.79 -0.06 5.50
CA THR A 78 0.98 0.57 4.46
C THR A 78 0.87 2.06 4.71
N TRP A 79 1.12 2.86 3.66
CA TRP A 79 0.84 4.29 3.64
C TRP A 79 -0.40 4.56 2.80
N TYR A 80 -1.35 5.22 3.41
CA TYR A 80 -2.59 5.66 2.77
C TYR A 80 -2.45 7.11 2.34
N TYR A 81 -2.81 7.43 1.10
CA TYR A 81 -2.59 8.76 0.55
C TYR A 81 -3.67 9.17 -0.48
N PRO A 82 -3.93 10.47 -0.62
CA PRO A 82 -4.81 11.00 -1.66
C PRO A 82 -4.09 11.13 -2.99
N ILE A 83 -4.78 10.83 -4.11
CA ILE A 83 -4.23 11.00 -5.46
C ILE A 83 -5.00 12.02 -6.29
N GLY A 84 -4.28 12.66 -7.21
CA GLY A 84 -4.86 13.58 -8.19
C GLY A 84 -5.25 14.93 -7.60
N SER A 85 -5.28 15.96 -8.43
CA SER A 85 -5.50 17.35 -8.01
C SER A 85 -6.92 17.67 -7.55
N GLY A 86 -7.90 16.82 -7.87
CA GLY A 86 -9.31 17.03 -7.53
C GLY A 86 -9.79 16.22 -6.32
N ASN A 87 -9.00 15.27 -5.86
CA ASN A 87 -9.38 14.41 -4.74
C ASN A 87 -8.82 14.97 -3.44
N THR A 88 -9.68 15.25 -2.49
CA THR A 88 -9.31 15.81 -1.19
C THR A 88 -9.19 14.76 -0.10
N GLU A 89 -9.61 13.52 -0.36
CA GLU A 89 -9.60 12.44 0.61
C GLU A 89 -8.66 11.30 0.19
N ILE A 90 -8.30 10.47 1.16
CA ILE A 90 -7.50 9.26 0.94
C ILE A 90 -8.27 8.32 0.03
N SER A 91 -7.60 7.82 -0.98
CA SER A 91 -8.17 6.96 -2.01
C SER A 91 -7.26 5.79 -2.41
N ASN A 92 -5.98 5.89 -2.08
CA ASN A 92 -4.98 4.93 -2.49
C ASN A 92 -4.08 4.52 -1.34
N TYR A 93 -3.41 3.41 -1.54
CA TYR A 93 -2.38 2.95 -0.63
C TYR A 93 -1.16 2.42 -1.38
N VAL A 94 -0.04 2.40 -0.68
CA VAL A 94 1.17 1.69 -1.03
C VAL A 94 1.63 0.88 0.17
N THR A 95 1.90 -0.40 -0.04
CA THR A 95 2.29 -1.33 1.01
C THR A 95 3.69 -1.85 0.76
N TYR A 96 4.46 -1.96 1.82
CA TYR A 96 5.76 -2.59 1.86
C TYR A 96 5.70 -3.82 2.76
N ASN A 97 5.93 -5.00 2.19
CA ASN A 97 6.16 -6.22 2.96
C ASN A 97 7.62 -6.26 3.40
N TYR A 98 7.86 -6.14 4.70
CA TYR A 98 9.22 -6.01 5.24
C TYR A 98 9.94 -7.35 5.45
N GLU A 99 9.27 -8.49 5.26
CA GLU A 99 9.90 -9.81 5.23
C GLU A 99 10.36 -10.18 3.82
N GLU A 100 9.50 -9.94 2.83
CA GLU A 100 9.74 -10.30 1.44
C GLU A 100 10.42 -9.21 0.64
N ASN A 101 10.50 -7.97 1.17
CA ASN A 101 11.00 -6.78 0.49
C ASN A 101 10.22 -6.49 -0.82
N LEU A 102 8.92 -6.67 -0.77
CA LEU A 102 8.03 -6.44 -1.90
C LEU A 102 7.16 -5.21 -1.68
N TRP A 103 6.86 -4.54 -2.79
CA TRP A 103 5.95 -3.40 -2.81
C TRP A 103 4.68 -3.72 -3.58
N SER A 104 3.56 -3.24 -3.08
CA SER A 104 2.28 -3.30 -3.75
C SER A 104 1.55 -1.95 -3.66
N ILE A 105 0.64 -1.72 -4.58
CA ILE A 105 -0.20 -0.52 -4.63
C ILE A 105 -1.66 -0.92 -4.83
N GLY A 106 -2.56 -0.08 -4.38
CA GLY A 106 -3.98 -0.31 -4.60
C GLY A 106 -4.82 0.90 -4.26
N THR A 107 -6.12 0.70 -4.35
CA THR A 107 -7.14 1.69 -4.00
C THR A 107 -7.89 1.23 -2.78
N LEU A 108 -7.96 2.08 -1.76
CA LEU A 108 -8.73 1.84 -0.55
C LEU A 108 -8.95 3.17 0.17
N ASP A 109 -10.19 3.50 0.40
CA ASP A 109 -10.62 4.73 1.06
C ASP A 109 -10.82 4.50 2.56
N ARG A 110 -9.75 4.65 3.32
CA ARG A 110 -9.78 4.52 4.78
C ARG A 110 -9.20 5.75 5.46
N GLY A 111 -9.85 6.19 6.53
CA GLY A 111 -9.45 7.37 7.29
C GLY A 111 -8.45 7.09 8.40
N ALA A 112 -8.50 5.90 8.99
CA ALA A 112 -7.59 5.44 10.02
C ALA A 112 -7.54 3.91 10.01
N TRP A 113 -6.44 3.37 10.52
CA TRP A 113 -6.22 1.92 10.63
C TRP A 113 -5.73 1.57 12.02
N PHE A 114 -6.22 0.47 12.55
CA PHE A 114 -5.78 -0.12 13.80
C PHE A 114 -5.52 -1.61 13.59
N ASP A 115 -4.31 -2.03 13.81
CA ASP A 115 -3.93 -3.45 13.75
C ASP A 115 -4.65 -4.27 14.82
N SER A 116 -4.61 -5.56 14.73
CA SER A 116 -5.41 -6.58 15.44
C SER A 116 -5.39 -6.56 17.00
N GLY A 117 -5.24 -5.39 17.62
CA GLY A 117 -5.06 -5.25 19.08
C GLY A 117 -6.28 -5.54 19.96
N LEU A 118 -7.51 -5.42 19.44
CA LEU A 118 -8.77 -5.68 20.19
C LEU A 118 -9.53 -6.90 19.71
N GLY A 119 -9.08 -7.51 18.63
CA GLY A 119 -9.72 -8.66 17.99
C GLY A 119 -8.71 -9.46 17.19
N ASN A 120 -9.22 -10.35 16.35
CA ASN A 120 -8.38 -11.17 15.47
C ASN A 120 -8.11 -10.50 14.12
N PHE A 121 -8.74 -9.38 13.84
CA PHE A 121 -8.73 -8.71 12.55
C PHE A 121 -8.43 -7.23 12.70
N PRO A 122 -7.72 -6.62 11.74
CA PRO A 122 -7.53 -5.19 11.71
C PRO A 122 -8.85 -4.44 11.54
N LEU A 123 -8.90 -3.24 12.12
CA LEU A 123 -10.04 -2.33 12.03
C LEU A 123 -9.65 -1.07 11.27
N ALA A 124 -10.54 -0.61 10.39
CA ALA A 124 -10.34 0.66 9.72
C ALA A 124 -11.64 1.46 9.64
N THR A 125 -11.50 2.79 9.68
CA THR A 125 -12.66 3.69 9.57
C THR A 125 -12.93 4.03 8.11
N SER A 126 -14.21 4.20 7.75
CA SER A 126 -14.57 4.83 6.48
C SER A 126 -14.07 6.27 6.42
N ILE A 127 -13.90 6.79 5.22
CA ILE A 127 -13.78 8.22 4.98
C ILE A 127 -15.18 8.83 5.07
N ILE A 128 -15.27 9.99 5.70
CA ILE A 128 -16.52 10.75 5.77
C ILE A 128 -16.76 11.35 4.39
N THR A 129 -17.74 10.80 3.67
CA THR A 129 -18.31 11.42 2.48
C THR A 129 -19.72 11.86 2.80
N ASP A 130 -20.26 12.83 2.09
CA ASP A 130 -21.59 13.41 2.35
C ASP A 130 -22.74 12.39 2.35
N THR A 131 -22.50 11.18 1.87
CA THR A 131 -23.52 10.13 1.70
C THR A 131 -23.31 8.90 2.57
N ASN A 132 -22.13 8.72 3.17
CA ASN A 132 -21.82 7.53 3.96
C ASN A 132 -21.72 7.86 5.45
N ALA A 133 -22.48 7.12 6.22
CA ALA A 133 -22.35 7.10 7.67
C ALA A 133 -20.94 6.64 8.08
N ASN A 134 -20.53 7.00 9.28
CA ASN A 134 -19.26 6.61 9.86
C ASN A 134 -19.24 5.10 10.13
N TYR A 135 -18.64 4.33 9.25
CA TYR A 135 -18.47 2.90 9.42
C TYR A 135 -17.08 2.58 9.96
N MET A 136 -17.02 1.48 10.70
CA MET A 136 -15.79 0.79 11.06
C MET A 136 -15.83 -0.58 10.39
N TYR A 137 -14.82 -0.86 9.59
CA TYR A 137 -14.68 -2.11 8.85
C TYR A 137 -13.70 -3.04 9.55
N GLU A 138 -14.05 -4.33 9.62
CA GLU A 138 -13.07 -5.39 9.90
C GLU A 138 -12.41 -5.79 8.59
N HIS A 139 -11.08 -5.69 8.53
CA HIS A 139 -10.27 -6.10 7.39
C HIS A 139 -9.73 -7.52 7.56
N GLU A 140 -9.24 -8.11 6.48
CA GLU A 140 -8.68 -9.46 6.43
C GLU A 140 -9.67 -10.55 6.88
N LYS A 141 -10.95 -10.28 6.73
CA LYS A 141 -12.05 -11.18 7.10
C LYS A 141 -12.90 -11.52 5.91
N GLY A 142 -13.04 -12.82 5.61
CA GLY A 142 -13.86 -13.27 4.49
C GLY A 142 -13.12 -13.24 3.14
N HIS A 143 -13.88 -13.14 2.06
CA HIS A 143 -13.40 -13.21 0.67
C HIS A 143 -14.04 -12.15 -0.22
N ASP A 144 -14.70 -11.17 0.36
CA ASP A 144 -15.40 -10.10 -0.34
C ASP A 144 -15.06 -8.72 0.25
N ALA A 145 -15.45 -7.67 -0.42
CA ALA A 145 -15.36 -6.30 0.04
C ALA A 145 -16.77 -5.80 0.39
N ASP A 146 -17.20 -6.03 1.64
CA ASP A 146 -18.50 -5.60 2.14
C ASP A 146 -19.69 -6.20 1.32
N GLY A 147 -19.57 -7.51 0.98
CA GLY A 147 -20.54 -8.24 0.18
C GLY A 147 -20.34 -8.15 -1.32
N GLU A 148 -19.40 -7.34 -1.79
CA GLU A 148 -19.06 -7.21 -3.20
C GLU A 148 -17.79 -7.99 -3.55
N ALA A 149 -17.68 -8.43 -4.79
CA ALA A 149 -16.50 -9.18 -5.25
C ALA A 149 -15.23 -8.29 -5.22
N LEU A 150 -14.16 -8.81 -4.62
CA LEU A 150 -12.85 -8.16 -4.68
C LEU A 150 -12.34 -8.14 -6.12
N THR A 151 -12.02 -6.97 -6.64
CA THR A 151 -11.32 -6.82 -7.90
C THR A 151 -9.84 -7.00 -7.67
N ALA A 152 -9.29 -8.10 -8.14
CA ALA A 152 -7.86 -8.40 -8.05
C ALA A 152 -7.28 -8.62 -9.44
N PHE A 153 -6.04 -8.15 -9.64
CA PHE A 153 -5.31 -8.41 -10.86
C PHE A 153 -3.82 -8.65 -10.58
N VAL A 154 -3.19 -9.38 -11.47
CA VAL A 154 -1.73 -9.55 -11.51
C VAL A 154 -1.27 -9.25 -12.92
N GLU A 155 -0.29 -8.39 -13.06
CA GLU A 155 0.35 -8.06 -14.33
C GLU A 155 1.84 -8.39 -14.23
N SER A 156 2.33 -9.24 -15.16
CA SER A 156 3.77 -9.50 -15.25
C SER A 156 4.48 -8.36 -15.97
N GLY A 157 5.75 -8.21 -15.72
CA GLY A 157 6.62 -7.44 -16.61
C GLY A 157 6.67 -8.02 -18.02
N ASP A 158 7.27 -7.29 -18.94
CA ASP A 158 7.46 -7.72 -20.32
C ASP A 158 8.25 -9.03 -20.38
N LEU A 159 7.73 -9.99 -21.12
CA LEU A 159 8.43 -11.25 -21.38
C LEU A 159 9.21 -11.10 -22.70
N GLU A 160 10.52 -10.94 -22.59
CA GLU A 160 11.40 -10.91 -23.75
C GLU A 160 12.01 -12.28 -23.98
N MET A 161 11.92 -12.76 -25.21
CA MET A 161 12.61 -13.96 -25.66
C MET A 161 13.79 -13.59 -26.59
N GLY A 162 14.98 -13.69 -26.06
CA GLY A 162 16.22 -13.28 -26.76
C GLY A 162 16.47 -11.77 -26.65
N ASP A 163 17.14 -11.19 -27.64
CA ASP A 163 17.58 -9.79 -27.65
C ASP A 163 16.48 -8.79 -28.10
N GLY A 164 15.22 -9.17 -28.07
CA GLY A 164 14.10 -8.30 -28.45
C GLY A 164 13.93 -8.09 -29.98
N ASN A 165 14.76 -8.71 -30.78
CA ASN A 165 14.76 -8.57 -32.26
C ASN A 165 13.91 -9.65 -32.98
N SER A 166 13.22 -10.51 -32.23
CA SER A 166 12.49 -11.65 -32.79
C SER A 166 10.99 -11.51 -32.54
N PHE A 167 10.20 -11.89 -33.53
CA PHE A 167 8.76 -12.03 -33.33
C PHE A 167 8.47 -13.31 -32.55
N MET A 168 7.64 -13.22 -31.55
CA MET A 168 7.13 -14.37 -30.80
C MET A 168 5.73 -14.72 -31.29
N PHE A 169 5.51 -15.99 -31.59
CA PHE A 169 4.17 -16.50 -31.87
C PHE A 169 3.70 -17.39 -30.73
N MET A 170 2.68 -16.92 -30.01
CA MET A 170 2.10 -17.65 -28.88
C MET A 170 0.97 -18.57 -29.36
N HIS A 171 1.17 -19.89 -29.30
CA HIS A 171 0.19 -20.88 -29.71
C HIS A 171 -0.81 -21.24 -28.63
N ARG A 172 -0.39 -21.19 -27.38
CA ARG A 172 -1.18 -21.66 -26.26
C ARG A 172 -0.72 -21.02 -24.97
N ILE A 173 -1.67 -20.68 -24.13
CA ILE A 173 -1.47 -20.39 -22.70
C ILE A 173 -2.22 -21.46 -21.93
N ILE A 174 -1.57 -22.07 -20.95
CA ILE A 174 -2.20 -23.02 -20.03
C ILE A 174 -2.18 -22.36 -18.67
N PRO A 175 -3.32 -21.80 -18.24
CA PRO A 175 -3.40 -21.22 -16.89
C PRO A 175 -3.41 -22.34 -15.85
N ASP A 176 -2.68 -22.13 -14.76
CA ASP A 176 -2.70 -23.00 -13.59
C ASP A 176 -3.26 -22.19 -12.42
N PHE A 177 -4.55 -22.33 -12.15
CA PHE A 177 -5.26 -21.64 -11.09
C PHE A 177 -5.96 -22.61 -10.18
N SER A 178 -5.93 -22.34 -8.89
CA SER A 178 -6.84 -22.95 -7.92
C SER A 178 -7.87 -21.93 -7.46
N PHE A 179 -9.12 -22.32 -7.50
CA PHE A 179 -10.23 -21.46 -7.14
C PHE A 179 -10.82 -21.86 -5.77
N LYS A 180 -11.27 -20.85 -5.03
CA LYS A 180 -12.11 -21.03 -3.86
C LYS A 180 -13.39 -20.21 -4.09
N GLY A 181 -14.55 -20.85 -3.99
CA GLY A 181 -15.84 -20.18 -4.18
C GLY A 181 -16.75 -20.93 -5.15
N THR A 182 -17.96 -20.44 -5.33
CA THR A 182 -19.03 -21.10 -6.10
C THR A 182 -19.11 -20.67 -7.56
N ASP A 183 -18.54 -19.52 -7.91
CA ASP A 183 -18.61 -18.97 -9.28
C ASP A 183 -17.28 -18.29 -9.65
N PRO A 184 -16.20 -19.08 -9.83
CA PRO A 184 -14.89 -18.54 -10.13
C PRO A 184 -14.80 -18.12 -11.60
N SER A 185 -14.30 -16.89 -11.84
CA SER A 185 -13.96 -16.41 -13.18
C SER A 185 -12.59 -15.73 -13.20
N VAL A 186 -11.83 -15.94 -14.27
CA VAL A 186 -10.55 -15.28 -14.53
C VAL A 186 -10.54 -14.78 -15.96
N SER A 187 -10.22 -13.51 -16.10
CA SER A 187 -9.94 -12.92 -17.43
C SER A 187 -8.45 -12.80 -17.61
N MET A 188 -7.94 -13.29 -18.73
CA MET A 188 -6.53 -13.18 -19.10
C MET A 188 -6.39 -12.27 -20.32
N THR A 189 -5.54 -11.26 -20.19
CA THR A 189 -5.22 -10.35 -21.28
C THR A 189 -3.75 -10.49 -21.64
N VAL A 190 -3.47 -10.75 -22.92
CA VAL A 190 -2.11 -10.73 -23.46
C VAL A 190 -1.91 -9.40 -24.18
N LYS A 191 -0.91 -8.64 -23.73
CA LYS A 191 -0.52 -7.38 -24.36
C LYS A 191 0.68 -7.67 -25.27
N GLY A 192 0.59 -7.28 -26.55
CA GLY A 192 1.71 -7.30 -27.49
C GLY A 192 2.22 -5.87 -27.71
N ARG A 193 3.51 -5.75 -28.03
CA ARG A 193 4.11 -4.52 -28.56
C ARG A 193 4.08 -4.54 -30.09
#